data_61c999cfebed65ce0bea5e68a734fa29
#
_entry.id   61c999cfebed65ce0bea5e68a734fa29
#
_cell.length_a   1.000
_cell.length_b   1.000
_cell.length_c   1.000
_cell.angle_alpha   90.00
_cell.angle_beta   90.00
_cell.angle_gamma   90.00
#
_symmetry.space_group_name_H-M   'P 1'
#
loop_
_entity.id
_entity.type
_entity.pdbx_description
1 polymer ?
#
loop_
_entity_poly.entity_id
_entity_poly.type
_entity_poly.pdbx_seq_one_letter_code
_entity_poly.pdbx_strand_id
1 'polypeptide(L)'
;MKSNRQAIIIVAMTAAALHGQSGKPAGPHAEITSPLGRSFQSQPDDKAVVSAAETALAEDPKNVKLFLKLSQAQALVWQEKEAVLTCTRGLAIDPDNADLLTERGHRELPLRQFDRARDDLKRAIALDPKQTEAYYHLGLAHYFLGEFSPAADAFCTGRELVSTQDSLVNFTNWCYAALRRAGRKDEAVKALEKVPPEMKSNAGHTEFYFNLVRFFQGLKTEAEILPPAPKDPSDTEAELTFDTVTYAVGNWYLYNGNSAKAMDYFARVAKGRVWVTWGFIGSETELAHRK
;
A
#
# COMPACT_ATOMS: atom_id res chain seq x y z
N MET A 1 38.34 -9.98 45.74
CA MET A 1 36.88 -9.83 45.49
C MET A 1 36.64 -8.43 44.99
N LYS A 2 36.52 -8.24 43.66
CA LYS A 2 36.21 -6.93 43.03
C LYS A 2 34.79 -7.00 42.49
N SER A 3 33.94 -6.17 43.07
CA SER A 3 32.51 -6.02 42.72
C SER A 3 32.40 -5.25 41.43
N ASN A 4 31.86 -5.88 40.38
CA ASN A 4 31.46 -5.23 39.14
C ASN A 4 30.05 -4.65 39.30
N ARG A 5 29.96 -3.33 39.42
CA ARG A 5 28.69 -2.61 39.31
C ARG A 5 28.48 -2.24 37.84
N GLN A 6 27.58 -2.94 37.16
CA GLN A 6 27.03 -2.50 35.91
C GLN A 6 26.08 -1.31 36.14
N ALA A 7 26.44 -0.16 35.57
CA ALA A 7 25.60 1.02 35.58
C ALA A 7 24.47 0.84 34.54
N ILE A 8 23.24 0.79 35.02
CA ILE A 8 22.04 0.88 34.20
C ILE A 8 21.86 2.35 33.85
N ILE A 9 22.08 2.69 32.59
CA ILE A 9 21.76 4.03 32.05
C ILE A 9 20.27 4.08 31.83
N ILE A 10 19.52 4.68 32.75
CA ILE A 10 18.12 5.07 32.57
C ILE A 10 18.13 6.34 31.71
N VAL A 11 17.79 6.23 30.41
CA VAL A 11 17.50 7.41 29.59
C VAL A 11 16.12 7.90 30.03
N ALA A 12 16.11 8.92 30.87
CA ALA A 12 14.90 9.67 31.19
C ALA A 12 14.50 10.47 29.94
N MET A 13 13.52 9.98 29.17
CA MET A 13 12.81 10.80 28.20
C MET A 13 11.94 11.80 28.99
N THR A 14 12.39 13.03 29.06
CA THR A 14 11.57 14.14 29.54
C THR A 14 10.37 14.29 28.59
N ALA A 15 9.18 14.07 29.13
CA ALA A 15 7.93 14.42 28.48
C ALA A 15 7.89 15.94 28.30
N ALA A 16 8.23 16.42 27.10
CA ALA A 16 7.97 17.79 26.72
C ALA A 16 6.46 17.95 26.65
N ALA A 17 5.92 18.77 27.50
CA ALA A 17 4.52 19.13 27.55
C ALA A 17 4.07 19.69 26.19
N LEU A 18 3.24 18.95 25.49
CA LEU A 18 2.50 19.42 24.33
C LEU A 18 1.41 20.38 24.84
N HIS A 19 1.77 21.64 25.02
CA HIS A 19 0.78 22.70 25.14
C HIS A 19 0.19 22.94 23.76
N GLY A 20 -1.14 22.77 23.65
CA GLY A 20 -1.89 23.03 22.45
C GLY A 20 -1.64 24.43 21.92
N GLN A 21 -0.94 24.50 20.82
CA GLN A 21 -1.05 25.65 19.93
C GLN A 21 -2.13 25.26 18.92
N SER A 22 -3.24 26.00 18.93
CA SER A 22 -4.18 26.12 17.82
C SER A 22 -3.43 26.75 16.64
N GLY A 23 -2.53 25.98 16.05
CA GLY A 23 -1.69 26.38 14.94
C GLY A 23 -2.42 26.08 13.62
N LYS A 24 -2.18 26.95 12.62
CA LYS A 24 -2.47 26.66 11.22
C LYS A 24 -2.16 25.20 10.91
N PRO A 25 -2.98 24.51 10.06
CA PRO A 25 -2.65 23.17 9.60
C PRO A 25 -1.20 23.11 9.15
N ALA A 26 -0.48 22.09 9.60
CA ALA A 26 0.92 21.92 9.19
C ALA A 26 0.99 21.86 7.66
N GLY A 27 1.86 22.67 7.07
CA GLY A 27 2.07 22.67 5.63
C GLY A 27 2.73 21.37 5.17
N PRO A 28 2.78 21.14 3.84
CA PRO A 28 3.42 19.95 3.29
C PRO A 28 4.87 19.79 3.80
N HIS A 29 5.26 18.56 4.15
CA HIS A 29 6.62 18.22 4.58
C HIS A 29 7.17 17.02 3.82
N ALA A 30 8.50 16.87 3.79
CA ALA A 30 9.18 15.84 3.03
C ALA A 30 8.91 14.44 3.60
N GLU A 31 8.34 13.56 2.77
CA GLU A 31 8.05 12.19 3.10
C GLU A 31 9.20 11.26 2.72
N ILE A 32 9.54 11.19 1.44
CA ILE A 32 10.61 10.30 0.95
C ILE A 32 11.41 10.95 -0.18
N THR A 33 12.60 10.41 -0.39
CA THR A 33 13.28 10.44 -1.70
C THR A 33 13.20 9.05 -2.29
N SER A 34 12.58 8.94 -3.47
CA SER A 34 12.32 7.67 -4.12
C SER A 34 13.59 7.00 -4.67
N PRO A 35 13.55 5.71 -5.02
CA PRO A 35 14.67 5.02 -5.66
C PRO A 35 15.13 5.65 -6.99
N LEU A 36 14.27 6.43 -7.64
CA LEU A 36 14.61 7.19 -8.84
C LEU A 36 15.18 8.60 -8.56
N GLY A 37 15.33 8.97 -7.28
CA GLY A 37 15.87 10.25 -6.84
C GLY A 37 14.86 11.41 -6.80
N ARG A 38 13.56 11.13 -6.90
CA ARG A 38 12.50 12.13 -6.76
C ARG A 38 12.11 12.31 -5.30
N SER A 39 11.97 13.55 -4.86
CA SER A 39 11.48 13.86 -3.51
C SER A 39 9.96 14.08 -3.54
N PHE A 40 9.26 13.49 -2.56
CA PHE A 40 7.82 13.60 -2.39
C PHE A 40 7.46 14.16 -1.04
N GLN A 41 6.31 14.83 -0.99
CA GLN A 41 5.81 15.56 0.18
C GLN A 41 4.40 15.10 0.51
N SER A 42 4.00 15.32 1.75
CA SER A 42 2.60 15.22 2.18
C SER A 42 1.74 16.33 1.54
N GLN A 43 0.43 16.18 1.69
CA GLN A 43 -0.57 17.19 1.31
C GLN A 43 -0.90 18.10 2.53
N PRO A 44 -1.40 19.30 2.32
CA PRO A 44 -1.93 20.12 3.42
C PRO A 44 -3.22 19.50 3.99
N ASP A 45 -3.45 19.67 5.30
CA ASP A 45 -4.68 19.22 5.98
C ASP A 45 -5.81 20.27 5.85
N ASP A 46 -6.16 20.62 4.61
CA ASP A 46 -7.16 21.68 4.32
C ASP A 46 -8.56 21.36 4.86
N LYS A 47 -8.85 20.07 5.07
CA LYS A 47 -10.13 19.58 5.62
C LYS A 47 -10.08 19.36 7.13
N ALA A 48 -8.98 19.67 7.77
CA ALA A 48 -8.75 19.49 9.21
C ALA A 48 -9.01 18.06 9.73
N VAL A 49 -8.85 17.05 8.87
CA VAL A 49 -9.11 15.64 9.25
C VAL A 49 -8.07 15.13 10.25
N VAL A 50 -6.82 15.53 10.08
CA VAL A 50 -5.73 15.18 11.00
C VAL A 50 -5.92 15.92 12.32
N SER A 51 -6.15 17.23 12.28
CA SER A 51 -6.35 18.05 13.48
C SER A 51 -7.54 17.58 14.33
N ALA A 52 -8.62 17.12 13.70
CA ALA A 52 -9.77 16.55 14.40
C ALA A 52 -9.42 15.22 15.08
N ALA A 53 -8.66 14.34 14.40
CA ALA A 53 -8.23 13.07 14.97
C ALA A 53 -7.20 13.24 16.11
N GLU A 54 -6.31 14.22 16.01
CA GLU A 54 -5.37 14.63 17.07
C GLU A 54 -6.12 15.11 18.32
N THR A 55 -7.14 15.95 18.14
CA THR A 55 -8.00 16.43 19.25
C THR A 55 -8.67 15.26 19.96
N ALA A 56 -9.29 14.34 19.20
CA ALA A 56 -9.92 13.15 19.79
C ALA A 56 -8.92 12.27 20.56
N LEU A 57 -7.72 12.09 20.04
CA LEU A 57 -6.68 11.31 20.73
C LEU A 57 -6.18 12.05 22.01
N ALA A 58 -6.13 13.38 22.00
CA ALA A 58 -5.74 14.14 23.18
C ALA A 58 -6.75 14.03 24.34
N GLU A 59 -8.05 13.86 24.02
CA GLU A 59 -9.11 13.62 25.01
C GLU A 59 -9.04 12.23 25.66
N ASP A 60 -8.59 11.21 24.89
CA ASP A 60 -8.43 9.83 25.41
C ASP A 60 -7.11 9.20 24.92
N PRO A 61 -5.97 9.60 25.51
CA PRO A 61 -4.63 9.28 24.99
C PRO A 61 -4.20 7.81 25.15
N LYS A 62 -5.03 6.97 25.79
CA LYS A 62 -4.80 5.53 25.91
C LYS A 62 -5.69 4.68 25.02
N ASN A 63 -6.60 5.28 24.31
CA ASN A 63 -7.53 4.58 23.41
C ASN A 63 -6.84 4.17 22.10
N VAL A 64 -6.49 2.92 22.03
CA VAL A 64 -5.75 2.36 20.88
C VAL A 64 -6.47 2.57 19.55
N LYS A 65 -7.81 2.56 19.54
CA LYS A 65 -8.61 2.82 18.32
C LYS A 65 -8.44 4.24 17.78
N LEU A 66 -8.11 5.21 18.65
CA LEU A 66 -7.88 6.59 18.20
C LEU A 66 -6.52 6.75 17.52
N PHE A 67 -5.52 5.94 17.87
CA PHE A 67 -4.27 5.88 17.10
C PHE A 67 -4.51 5.35 15.69
N LEU A 68 -5.33 4.32 15.53
CA LEU A 68 -5.71 3.81 14.21
C LEU A 68 -6.41 4.91 13.37
N LYS A 69 -7.39 5.59 13.97
CA LYS A 69 -8.10 6.69 13.28
C LYS A 69 -7.18 7.85 12.90
N LEU A 70 -6.25 8.23 13.79
CA LEU A 70 -5.30 9.29 13.49
C LEU A 70 -4.34 8.88 12.37
N SER A 71 -3.82 7.66 12.38
CA SER A 71 -2.99 7.14 11.28
C SER A 71 -3.72 7.19 9.95
N GLN A 72 -4.97 6.75 9.92
CA GLN A 72 -5.81 6.79 8.71
C GLN A 72 -6.05 8.23 8.24
N ALA A 73 -6.29 9.17 9.15
CA ALA A 73 -6.44 10.59 8.82
C ALA A 73 -5.15 11.18 8.22
N GLN A 74 -4.00 10.85 8.81
CA GLN A 74 -2.68 11.26 8.31
C GLN A 74 -2.41 10.71 6.90
N ALA A 75 -2.80 9.46 6.63
CA ALA A 75 -2.68 8.86 5.32
C ALA A 75 -3.51 9.56 4.23
N LEU A 76 -4.69 10.10 4.57
CA LEU A 76 -5.51 10.87 3.62
C LEU A 76 -4.79 12.11 3.07
N VAL A 77 -3.81 12.63 3.79
CA VAL A 77 -2.99 13.77 3.39
C VAL A 77 -1.53 13.37 3.14
N TRP A 78 -1.26 12.08 2.90
CA TRP A 78 0.04 11.50 2.59
C TRP A 78 1.12 11.76 3.63
N GLN A 79 0.74 11.92 4.91
CA GLN A 79 1.65 12.02 6.06
C GLN A 79 2.02 10.61 6.52
N GLU A 80 2.68 9.84 5.67
CA GLU A 80 2.94 8.42 5.89
C GLU A 80 3.93 8.17 7.02
N LYS A 81 4.93 9.05 7.19
CA LYS A 81 5.88 8.96 8.31
C LYS A 81 5.19 9.15 9.67
N GLU A 82 4.35 10.17 9.76
CA GLU A 82 3.57 10.45 10.97
C GLU A 82 2.60 9.33 11.26
N ALA A 83 1.98 8.76 10.23
CA ALA A 83 1.08 7.62 10.35
C ALA A 83 1.79 6.39 10.94
N VAL A 84 3.00 6.07 10.46
CA VAL A 84 3.85 5.01 11.03
C VAL A 84 4.22 5.28 12.50
N LEU A 85 4.59 6.53 12.83
CA LEU A 85 4.89 6.92 14.21
C LEU A 85 3.65 6.82 15.11
N THR A 86 2.49 7.21 14.60
CA THR A 86 1.21 7.12 15.32
C THR A 86 0.86 5.67 15.63
N CYS A 87 0.95 4.76 14.65
CA CYS A 87 0.76 3.32 14.88
C CYS A 87 1.78 2.78 15.90
N THR A 88 3.04 3.20 15.82
CA THR A 88 4.09 2.77 16.76
C THR A 88 3.78 3.19 18.19
N ARG A 89 3.22 4.40 18.40
CA ARG A 89 2.75 4.84 19.72
C ARG A 89 1.57 4.00 20.23
N GLY A 90 0.61 3.67 19.37
CA GLY A 90 -0.50 2.78 19.74
C GLY A 90 -0.03 1.37 20.10
N LEU A 91 0.92 0.82 19.34
CA LEU A 91 1.53 -0.49 19.62
C LEU A 91 2.41 -0.51 20.87
N ALA A 92 2.86 0.64 21.37
CA ALA A 92 3.50 0.72 22.68
C ALA A 92 2.51 0.51 23.84
N ILE A 93 1.21 0.75 23.61
CA ILE A 93 0.13 0.52 24.57
C ILE A 93 -0.41 -0.92 24.44
N ASP A 94 -0.64 -1.36 23.20
CA ASP A 94 -1.15 -2.70 22.88
C ASP A 94 -0.28 -3.35 21.79
N PRO A 95 0.81 -4.05 22.20
CA PRO A 95 1.80 -4.59 21.26
C PRO A 95 1.25 -5.66 20.31
N ASP A 96 0.19 -6.35 20.69
CA ASP A 96 -0.41 -7.44 19.91
C ASP A 96 -1.71 -7.02 19.19
N ASN A 97 -1.86 -5.72 18.93
CA ASN A 97 -2.99 -5.19 18.18
C ASN A 97 -2.81 -5.44 16.66
N ALA A 98 -3.54 -6.42 16.13
CA ALA A 98 -3.45 -6.82 14.74
C ALA A 98 -3.83 -5.68 13.76
N ASP A 99 -4.82 -4.84 14.12
CA ASP A 99 -5.25 -3.72 13.29
C ASP A 99 -4.16 -2.64 13.15
N LEU A 100 -3.49 -2.31 14.26
CA LEU A 100 -2.39 -1.35 14.24
C LEU A 100 -1.15 -1.89 13.52
N LEU A 101 -0.86 -3.19 13.65
CA LEU A 101 0.22 -3.82 12.89
C LEU A 101 -0.08 -3.79 11.39
N THR A 102 -1.31 -4.11 10.99
CA THR A 102 -1.74 -4.03 9.59
C THR A 102 -1.67 -2.61 9.07
N GLU A 103 -2.18 -1.64 9.82
CA GLU A 103 -2.13 -0.23 9.45
C GLU A 103 -0.67 0.25 9.31
N ARG A 104 0.22 -0.07 10.27
CA ARG A 104 1.62 0.32 10.19
C ARG A 104 2.30 -0.27 8.96
N GLY A 105 2.13 -1.56 8.73
CA GLY A 105 2.65 -2.22 7.53
C GLY A 105 2.11 -1.61 6.24
N HIS A 106 0.83 -1.23 6.19
CA HIS A 106 0.26 -0.50 5.06
C HIS A 106 0.97 0.86 4.85
N ARG A 107 1.20 1.66 5.91
CA ARG A 107 1.85 2.98 5.82
C ARG A 107 3.34 2.88 5.49
N GLU A 108 4.00 1.78 5.81
CA GLU A 108 5.40 1.52 5.46
C GLU A 108 5.61 1.24 3.96
N LEU A 109 4.62 0.72 3.25
CA LEU A 109 4.71 0.45 1.81
C LEU A 109 4.96 1.72 0.97
N PRO A 110 4.18 2.81 1.12
CA PRO A 110 4.47 4.07 0.44
C PRO A 110 5.84 4.66 0.79
N LEU A 111 6.36 4.36 1.98
CA LEU A 111 7.71 4.77 2.39
C LEU A 111 8.82 3.86 1.84
N ARG A 112 8.49 2.84 1.01
CA ARG A 112 9.41 1.83 0.46
C ARG A 112 10.12 1.01 1.55
N GLN A 113 9.53 0.92 2.75
CA GLN A 113 10.02 0.12 3.88
C GLN A 113 9.44 -1.30 3.82
N PHE A 114 9.60 -1.96 2.68
CA PHE A 114 8.91 -3.22 2.36
C PHE A 114 9.24 -4.36 3.33
N ASP A 115 10.48 -4.44 3.83
CA ASP A 115 10.87 -5.47 4.82
C ASP A 115 10.12 -5.27 6.14
N ARG A 116 9.99 -4.02 6.62
CA ARG A 116 9.25 -3.70 7.85
C ARG A 116 7.77 -4.01 7.69
N ALA A 117 7.19 -3.56 6.58
CA ALA A 117 5.80 -3.86 6.24
C ALA A 117 5.54 -5.37 6.25
N ARG A 118 6.41 -6.16 5.60
CA ARG A 118 6.31 -7.62 5.58
C ARG A 118 6.29 -8.21 7.00
N ASP A 119 7.19 -7.77 7.86
CA ASP A 119 7.35 -8.32 9.21
C ASP A 119 6.14 -7.98 10.10
N ASP A 120 5.63 -6.74 10.05
CA ASP A 120 4.41 -6.33 10.76
C ASP A 120 3.18 -7.09 10.26
N LEU A 121 3.01 -7.22 8.95
CA LEU A 121 1.87 -7.88 8.34
C LEU A 121 1.85 -9.40 8.62
N LYS A 122 3.01 -10.05 8.64
CA LYS A 122 3.12 -11.44 9.09
C LYS A 122 2.69 -11.61 10.55
N ARG A 123 3.08 -10.67 11.42
CA ARG A 123 2.66 -10.69 12.81
C ARG A 123 1.16 -10.44 12.94
N ALA A 124 0.59 -9.50 12.18
CA ALA A 124 -0.85 -9.25 12.16
C ALA A 124 -1.64 -10.50 11.77
N ILE A 125 -1.24 -11.21 10.71
CA ILE A 125 -1.86 -12.46 10.27
C ILE A 125 -1.74 -13.56 11.32
N ALA A 126 -0.62 -13.64 12.05
CA ALA A 126 -0.44 -14.61 13.11
C ALA A 126 -1.41 -14.37 14.29
N LEU A 127 -1.77 -13.11 14.56
CA LEU A 127 -2.72 -12.70 15.60
C LEU A 127 -4.18 -12.84 15.13
N ASP A 128 -4.46 -12.44 13.88
CA ASP A 128 -5.79 -12.59 13.25
C ASP A 128 -5.67 -13.16 11.83
N PRO A 129 -5.76 -14.50 11.65
CA PRO A 129 -5.68 -15.14 10.34
C PRO A 129 -6.83 -14.84 9.38
N LYS A 130 -7.85 -14.09 9.81
CA LYS A 130 -8.98 -13.69 8.96
C LYS A 130 -8.89 -12.26 8.44
N GLN A 131 -7.86 -11.52 8.84
CA GLN A 131 -7.69 -10.11 8.47
C GLN A 131 -7.24 -9.99 7.00
N THR A 132 -8.20 -9.84 6.08
CA THR A 132 -7.95 -9.82 4.62
C THR A 132 -6.99 -8.70 4.21
N GLU A 133 -7.08 -7.53 4.83
CA GLU A 133 -6.20 -6.38 4.55
C GLU A 133 -4.73 -6.70 4.83
N ALA A 134 -4.44 -7.49 5.88
CA ALA A 134 -3.07 -7.90 6.19
C ALA A 134 -2.49 -8.81 5.07
N TYR A 135 -3.29 -9.72 4.52
CA TYR A 135 -2.86 -10.54 3.37
C TYR A 135 -2.65 -9.71 2.12
N TYR A 136 -3.51 -8.71 1.87
CA TYR A 136 -3.36 -7.84 0.70
C TYR A 136 -2.05 -7.07 0.74
N HIS A 137 -1.77 -6.40 1.84
CA HIS A 137 -0.57 -5.61 2.01
C HIS A 137 0.70 -6.48 2.14
N LEU A 138 0.60 -7.69 2.75
CA LEU A 138 1.69 -8.66 2.76
C LEU A 138 2.05 -9.12 1.34
N GLY A 139 1.03 -9.37 0.51
CA GLY A 139 1.22 -9.66 -0.91
C GLY A 139 1.98 -8.54 -1.62
N LEU A 140 1.61 -7.27 -1.39
CA LEU A 140 2.30 -6.11 -1.95
C LEU A 140 3.74 -5.98 -1.44
N ALA A 141 3.98 -6.16 -0.13
CA ALA A 141 5.32 -6.12 0.45
C ALA A 141 6.25 -7.16 -0.21
N HIS A 142 5.84 -8.40 -0.28
CA HIS A 142 6.57 -9.47 -0.98
C HIS A 142 6.75 -9.15 -2.46
N TYR A 143 5.72 -8.61 -3.12
CA TYR A 143 5.76 -8.31 -4.54
C TYR A 143 6.82 -7.24 -4.87
N PHE A 144 6.87 -6.16 -4.10
CA PHE A 144 7.85 -5.09 -4.28
C PHE A 144 9.28 -5.48 -3.86
N LEU A 145 9.42 -6.49 -3.00
CA LEU A 145 10.71 -7.14 -2.71
C LEU A 145 11.18 -8.10 -3.81
N GLY A 146 10.34 -8.37 -4.83
CA GLY A 146 10.63 -9.37 -5.86
C GLY A 146 10.41 -10.81 -5.42
N GLU A 147 9.83 -11.03 -4.26
CA GLU A 147 9.49 -12.32 -3.66
C GLU A 147 8.14 -12.81 -4.20
N PHE A 148 8.07 -13.08 -5.51
CA PHE A 148 6.79 -13.27 -6.22
C PHE A 148 6.01 -14.51 -5.80
N SER A 149 6.67 -15.61 -5.41
CA SER A 149 5.96 -16.81 -4.93
C SER A 149 5.29 -16.58 -3.58
N PRO A 150 5.96 -16.05 -2.54
CA PRO A 150 5.29 -15.60 -1.31
C PRO A 150 4.19 -14.55 -1.54
N ALA A 151 4.39 -13.62 -2.48
CA ALA A 151 3.36 -12.64 -2.85
C ALA A 151 2.11 -13.32 -3.40
N ALA A 152 2.28 -14.28 -4.31
CA ALA A 152 1.17 -15.05 -4.88
C ALA A 152 0.42 -15.81 -3.77
N ASP A 153 1.14 -16.47 -2.87
CA ASP A 153 0.54 -17.23 -1.78
C ASP A 153 -0.29 -16.32 -0.85
N ALA A 154 0.22 -15.13 -0.50
CA ALA A 154 -0.49 -14.15 0.31
C ALA A 154 -1.77 -13.64 -0.39
N PHE A 155 -1.67 -13.18 -1.65
CA PHE A 155 -2.83 -12.68 -2.39
C PHE A 155 -3.88 -13.78 -2.62
N CYS A 156 -3.47 -14.98 -3.00
CA CYS A 156 -4.40 -16.08 -3.26
C CYS A 156 -5.07 -16.55 -1.96
N THR A 157 -4.37 -16.56 -0.81
CA THR A 157 -4.97 -16.88 0.49
C THR A 157 -5.98 -15.81 0.90
N GLY A 158 -5.61 -14.54 0.85
CA GLY A 158 -6.51 -13.43 1.18
C GLY A 158 -7.76 -13.42 0.31
N ARG A 159 -7.63 -13.77 -0.98
CA ARG A 159 -8.77 -13.89 -1.90
C ARG A 159 -9.82 -14.89 -1.44
N GLU A 160 -9.45 -15.98 -0.81
CA GLU A 160 -10.41 -16.98 -0.31
C GLU A 160 -11.16 -16.52 0.95
N LEU A 161 -10.70 -15.42 1.57
CA LEU A 161 -11.30 -14.85 2.77
C LEU A 161 -12.27 -13.68 2.49
N VAL A 162 -12.23 -13.11 1.29
CA VAL A 162 -13.08 -11.95 0.97
C VAL A 162 -14.52 -12.33 0.70
N SER A 163 -15.45 -11.42 1.04
CA SER A 163 -16.89 -11.62 0.89
C SER A 163 -17.52 -10.75 -0.19
N THR A 164 -16.79 -9.73 -0.70
CA THR A 164 -17.33 -8.82 -1.72
C THR A 164 -16.75 -9.13 -3.09
N GLN A 165 -17.53 -8.87 -4.14
CA GLN A 165 -17.07 -9.04 -5.51
C GLN A 165 -15.88 -8.14 -5.84
N ASP A 166 -15.90 -6.90 -5.36
CA ASP A 166 -14.84 -5.93 -5.63
C ASP A 166 -13.50 -6.39 -5.03
N SER A 167 -13.52 -6.86 -3.78
CA SER A 167 -12.33 -7.44 -3.15
C SER A 167 -11.87 -8.71 -3.87
N LEU A 168 -12.79 -9.59 -4.29
CA LEU A 168 -12.47 -10.79 -5.07
C LEU A 168 -11.72 -10.44 -6.36
N VAL A 169 -12.21 -9.45 -7.11
CA VAL A 169 -11.61 -9.03 -8.37
C VAL A 169 -10.25 -8.39 -8.15
N ASN A 170 -10.12 -7.51 -7.13
CA ASN A 170 -8.86 -6.88 -6.78
C ASN A 170 -7.79 -7.92 -6.38
N PHE A 171 -8.12 -8.83 -5.46
CA PHE A 171 -7.20 -9.91 -5.08
C PHE A 171 -6.86 -10.82 -6.26
N THR A 172 -7.82 -11.11 -7.15
CA THR A 172 -7.58 -11.93 -8.34
C THR A 172 -6.58 -11.27 -9.28
N ASN A 173 -6.67 -9.95 -9.48
CA ASN A 173 -5.71 -9.19 -10.27
C ASN A 173 -4.26 -9.36 -9.74
N TRP A 174 -4.04 -9.16 -8.45
CA TRP A 174 -2.72 -9.26 -7.86
C TRP A 174 -2.22 -10.72 -7.73
N CYS A 175 -3.12 -11.67 -7.37
CA CYS A 175 -2.81 -13.10 -7.35
C CYS A 175 -2.33 -13.57 -8.73
N TYR A 176 -3.07 -13.22 -9.81
CA TYR A 176 -2.66 -13.52 -11.17
C TYR A 176 -1.29 -12.92 -11.51
N ALA A 177 -1.10 -11.63 -11.27
CA ALA A 177 0.16 -10.95 -11.59
C ALA A 177 1.35 -11.58 -10.84
N ALA A 178 1.20 -11.88 -9.55
CA ALA A 178 2.23 -12.50 -8.74
C ALA A 178 2.56 -13.93 -9.20
N LEU A 179 1.55 -14.75 -9.51
CA LEU A 179 1.72 -16.09 -10.08
C LEU A 179 2.47 -16.05 -11.41
N ARG A 180 2.13 -15.09 -12.30
CA ARG A 180 2.82 -14.92 -13.58
C ARG A 180 4.28 -14.53 -13.38
N ARG A 181 4.58 -13.63 -12.44
CA ARG A 181 5.94 -13.21 -12.08
C ARG A 181 6.74 -14.36 -11.43
N ALA A 182 6.07 -15.21 -10.66
CA ALA A 182 6.66 -16.41 -10.06
C ALA A 182 6.88 -17.57 -11.07
N GLY A 183 6.44 -17.43 -12.34
CA GLY A 183 6.50 -18.48 -13.34
C GLY A 183 5.43 -19.58 -13.19
N ARG A 184 4.48 -19.43 -12.26
CA ARG A 184 3.38 -20.39 -11.94
C ARG A 184 2.20 -20.20 -12.91
N LYS A 185 2.45 -20.40 -14.21
CA LYS A 185 1.51 -20.05 -15.31
C LYS A 185 0.17 -20.74 -15.21
N ASP A 186 0.15 -22.05 -14.92
CA ASP A 186 -1.09 -22.84 -14.88
C ASP A 186 -1.97 -22.42 -13.71
N GLU A 187 -1.36 -22.08 -12.56
CA GLU A 187 -2.07 -21.55 -11.41
C GLU A 187 -2.62 -20.14 -11.68
N ALA A 188 -1.87 -19.32 -12.42
CA ALA A 188 -2.35 -18.02 -12.83
C ALA A 188 -3.61 -18.11 -13.70
N VAL A 189 -3.67 -19.05 -14.66
CA VAL A 189 -4.87 -19.28 -15.46
C VAL A 189 -6.04 -19.70 -14.56
N LYS A 190 -5.84 -20.65 -13.66
CA LYS A 190 -6.87 -21.09 -12.69
C LYS A 190 -7.34 -19.95 -11.77
N ALA A 191 -6.44 -19.04 -11.42
CA ALA A 191 -6.81 -17.89 -10.58
C ALA A 191 -7.86 -17.00 -11.25
N LEU A 192 -7.84 -16.86 -12.58
CA LEU A 192 -8.82 -16.06 -13.33
C LEU A 192 -10.21 -16.69 -13.37
N GLU A 193 -10.35 -18.00 -13.17
CA GLU A 193 -11.63 -18.73 -13.16
C GLU A 193 -12.52 -18.27 -11.99
N LYS A 194 -11.94 -17.68 -10.93
CA LYS A 194 -12.71 -17.09 -9.82
C LYS A 194 -13.54 -15.87 -10.21
N VAL A 195 -13.25 -15.27 -11.37
CA VAL A 195 -14.02 -14.16 -11.98
C VAL A 195 -14.53 -14.65 -13.35
N PRO A 196 -15.62 -15.44 -13.38
CA PRO A 196 -16.10 -16.08 -14.61
C PRO A 196 -16.58 -15.03 -15.64
N PRO A 197 -16.53 -15.34 -16.96
CA PRO A 197 -16.84 -14.38 -18.03
C PRO A 197 -18.20 -13.70 -17.92
N GLU A 198 -19.22 -14.37 -17.37
CA GLU A 198 -20.56 -13.87 -17.17
C GLU A 198 -20.71 -12.93 -15.96
N MET A 199 -19.73 -12.89 -15.04
CA MET A 199 -19.75 -11.97 -13.90
C MET A 199 -19.75 -10.53 -14.41
N LYS A 200 -20.67 -9.72 -13.93
CA LYS A 200 -20.80 -8.30 -14.28
C LYS A 200 -20.12 -7.44 -13.21
N SER A 201 -19.51 -6.34 -13.64
CA SER A 201 -19.02 -5.33 -12.71
C SER A 201 -20.17 -4.71 -11.94
N ASN A 202 -19.95 -4.40 -10.66
CA ASN A 202 -20.91 -3.63 -9.86
C ASN A 202 -20.91 -2.13 -10.22
N ALA A 203 -20.10 -1.71 -11.18
CA ALA A 203 -19.78 -0.33 -11.53
C ALA A 203 -19.33 0.51 -10.31
N GLY A 204 -18.32 1.31 -10.45
CA GLY A 204 -17.78 2.15 -9.37
C GLY A 204 -16.26 2.30 -9.43
N HIS A 205 -15.69 2.77 -8.33
CA HIS A 205 -14.25 3.08 -8.21
C HIS A 205 -13.31 1.91 -8.50
N THR A 206 -13.79 0.66 -8.47
CA THR A 206 -12.99 -0.56 -8.69
C THR A 206 -13.19 -1.20 -10.05
N GLU A 207 -13.99 -0.60 -10.93
CA GLU A 207 -14.28 -1.15 -12.26
C GLU A 207 -13.03 -1.41 -13.09
N PHE A 208 -11.98 -0.62 -12.93
CA PHE A 208 -10.72 -0.81 -13.62
C PHE A 208 -10.05 -2.14 -13.27
N TYR A 209 -10.16 -2.66 -12.03
CA TYR A 209 -9.67 -3.99 -11.68
C TYR A 209 -10.45 -5.08 -12.42
N PHE A 210 -11.76 -4.91 -12.55
CA PHE A 210 -12.60 -5.82 -13.31
C PHE A 210 -12.16 -5.86 -14.78
N ASN A 211 -11.93 -4.70 -15.38
CA ASN A 211 -11.44 -4.57 -16.75
C ASN A 211 -10.04 -5.19 -16.92
N LEU A 212 -9.16 -5.07 -15.95
CA LEU A 212 -7.85 -5.74 -15.95
C LEU A 212 -7.98 -7.26 -15.95
N VAL A 213 -8.85 -7.83 -15.11
CA VAL A 213 -9.09 -9.28 -15.13
C VAL A 213 -9.64 -9.72 -16.49
N ARG A 214 -10.54 -8.96 -17.11
CA ARG A 214 -11.04 -9.23 -18.46
C ARG A 214 -9.94 -9.18 -19.53
N PHE A 215 -9.02 -8.25 -19.39
CA PHE A 215 -7.84 -8.19 -20.25
C PHE A 215 -6.94 -9.42 -20.08
N PHE A 216 -6.69 -9.86 -18.87
CA PHE A 216 -5.90 -11.08 -18.62
C PHE A 216 -6.58 -12.35 -19.12
N GLN A 217 -7.91 -12.38 -19.16
CA GLN A 217 -8.71 -13.46 -19.76
C GLN A 217 -8.76 -13.40 -21.29
N GLY A 218 -8.22 -12.33 -21.93
CA GLY A 218 -8.33 -12.11 -23.38
C GLY A 218 -9.71 -11.65 -23.86
N LEU A 219 -10.58 -11.22 -22.93
CA LEU A 219 -11.94 -10.74 -23.21
C LEU A 219 -12.01 -9.24 -23.50
N LYS A 220 -10.95 -8.51 -23.19
CA LYS A 220 -10.75 -7.09 -23.55
C LYS A 220 -9.36 -6.88 -24.12
N THR A 221 -9.25 -5.92 -25.00
CA THR A 221 -7.98 -5.47 -25.58
C THR A 221 -7.33 -4.41 -24.71
N GLU A 222 -6.02 -4.18 -24.91
CA GLU A 222 -5.28 -3.09 -24.28
C GLU A 222 -5.95 -1.73 -24.51
N ALA A 223 -6.40 -1.47 -25.74
CA ALA A 223 -7.01 -0.19 -26.13
C ALA A 223 -8.34 0.06 -25.41
N GLU A 224 -9.07 -0.98 -25.02
CA GLU A 224 -10.34 -0.87 -24.30
C GLU A 224 -10.17 -0.61 -22.80
N ILE A 225 -9.00 -0.90 -22.24
CA ILE A 225 -8.79 -0.79 -20.80
C ILE A 225 -7.87 0.36 -20.39
N LEU A 226 -6.98 0.81 -21.28
CA LEU A 226 -6.03 1.88 -20.96
C LEU A 226 -6.74 3.23 -20.83
N PRO A 227 -6.73 3.85 -19.65
CA PRO A 227 -7.27 5.19 -19.48
C PRO A 227 -6.34 6.22 -20.16
N PRO A 228 -6.89 7.37 -20.57
CA PRO A 228 -6.06 8.48 -21.01
C PRO A 228 -5.19 8.97 -19.83
N ALA A 229 -4.02 9.56 -20.15
CA ALA A 229 -3.22 10.21 -19.11
C ALA A 229 -4.03 11.36 -18.48
N PRO A 230 -3.98 11.51 -17.13
CA PRO A 230 -4.68 12.58 -16.43
C PRO A 230 -4.28 13.95 -16.98
N LYS A 231 -5.28 14.80 -17.27
CA LYS A 231 -5.06 16.16 -17.78
C LYS A 231 -4.99 17.17 -16.64
N ASP A 232 -5.80 16.95 -15.60
CA ASP A 232 -5.81 17.77 -14.40
C ASP A 232 -4.88 17.16 -13.34
N PRO A 233 -3.83 17.87 -12.97
CA PRO A 233 -2.93 17.41 -11.93
C PRO A 233 -3.59 17.27 -10.54
N SER A 234 -4.72 17.88 -10.28
CA SER A 234 -5.44 17.75 -9.00
C SER A 234 -6.37 16.54 -8.94
N ASP A 235 -6.65 15.89 -10.08
CA ASP A 235 -7.49 14.70 -10.15
C ASP A 235 -6.69 13.45 -9.74
N THR A 236 -6.62 13.24 -8.43
CA THR A 236 -5.90 12.09 -7.84
C THR A 236 -6.57 10.75 -8.13
N GLU A 237 -7.89 10.73 -8.38
CA GLU A 237 -8.63 9.51 -8.73
C GLU A 237 -8.31 9.06 -10.16
N ALA A 238 -8.29 10.01 -11.10
CA ALA A 238 -7.88 9.71 -12.47
C ALA A 238 -6.40 9.26 -12.51
N GLU A 239 -5.51 9.85 -11.71
CA GLU A 239 -4.11 9.43 -11.62
C GLU A 239 -3.97 8.05 -11.01
N LEU A 240 -4.72 7.72 -9.94
CA LEU A 240 -4.74 6.38 -9.35
C LEU A 240 -5.17 5.33 -10.38
N THR A 241 -6.24 5.59 -11.11
CA THR A 241 -6.74 4.68 -12.16
C THR A 241 -5.70 4.50 -13.26
N PHE A 242 -5.10 5.61 -13.73
CA PHE A 242 -4.06 5.59 -14.75
C PHE A 242 -2.84 4.79 -14.30
N ASP A 243 -2.33 5.04 -13.10
CA ASP A 243 -1.17 4.37 -12.54
C ASP A 243 -1.41 2.87 -12.40
N THR A 244 -2.57 2.48 -11.86
CA THR A 244 -2.91 1.09 -11.62
C THR A 244 -3.02 0.30 -12.93
N VAL A 245 -3.78 0.81 -13.89
CA VAL A 245 -4.01 0.11 -15.15
C VAL A 245 -2.75 0.10 -16.01
N THR A 246 -2.06 1.24 -16.10
CA THR A 246 -0.85 1.37 -16.90
C THR A 246 0.28 0.48 -16.37
N TYR A 247 0.45 0.42 -15.04
CA TYR A 247 1.39 -0.51 -14.41
C TYR A 247 1.03 -1.97 -14.69
N ALA A 248 -0.24 -2.35 -14.51
CA ALA A 248 -0.69 -3.73 -14.73
C ALA A 248 -0.48 -4.20 -16.18
N VAL A 249 -0.73 -3.34 -17.17
CA VAL A 249 -0.44 -3.61 -18.58
C VAL A 249 1.07 -3.70 -18.83
N GLY A 250 1.86 -2.79 -18.27
CA GLY A 250 3.33 -2.86 -18.34
C GLY A 250 3.87 -4.16 -17.76
N ASN A 251 3.37 -4.55 -16.60
CA ASN A 251 3.73 -5.80 -15.94
C ASN A 251 3.30 -7.03 -16.78
N TRP A 252 2.13 -6.96 -17.44
CA TRP A 252 1.70 -7.99 -18.38
C TRP A 252 2.71 -8.18 -19.54
N TYR A 253 3.21 -7.09 -20.10
CA TYR A 253 4.26 -7.17 -21.13
C TYR A 253 5.56 -7.77 -20.56
N LEU A 254 5.91 -7.42 -19.34
CA LEU A 254 7.14 -7.88 -18.71
C LEU A 254 7.18 -9.41 -18.58
N TYR A 255 6.14 -10.01 -17.98
CA TYR A 255 6.12 -11.48 -17.82
C TYR A 255 5.74 -12.24 -19.10
N ASN A 256 5.35 -11.56 -20.17
CA ASN A 256 5.19 -12.12 -21.51
C ASN A 256 6.44 -11.88 -22.41
N GLY A 257 7.55 -11.39 -21.83
CA GLY A 257 8.85 -11.30 -22.50
C GLY A 257 9.11 -10.02 -23.29
N ASN A 258 8.18 -9.06 -23.30
CA ASN A 258 8.38 -7.75 -23.95
C ASN A 258 8.82 -6.69 -22.94
N SER A 259 10.07 -6.81 -22.49
CA SER A 259 10.64 -5.90 -21.49
C SER A 259 10.73 -4.46 -21.97
N ALA A 260 11.01 -4.21 -23.25
CA ALA A 260 11.10 -2.85 -23.78
C ALA A 260 9.76 -2.11 -23.63
N LYS A 261 8.67 -2.74 -24.08
CA LYS A 261 7.32 -2.16 -23.96
C LYS A 261 6.91 -2.01 -22.49
N ALA A 262 7.26 -2.95 -21.62
CA ALA A 262 7.01 -2.83 -20.19
C ALA A 262 7.66 -1.58 -19.58
N MET A 263 8.94 -1.32 -19.93
CA MET A 263 9.65 -0.14 -19.42
C MET A 263 9.01 1.18 -19.87
N ASP A 264 8.48 1.24 -21.08
CA ASP A 264 7.75 2.43 -21.56
C ASP A 264 6.51 2.70 -20.69
N TYR A 265 5.76 1.65 -20.31
CA TYR A 265 4.60 1.79 -19.43
C TYR A 265 5.02 2.26 -18.03
N PHE A 266 6.02 1.64 -17.43
CA PHE A 266 6.53 2.03 -16.12
C PHE A 266 7.07 3.46 -16.11
N ALA A 267 7.78 3.86 -17.16
CA ALA A 267 8.26 5.24 -17.29
C ALA A 267 7.13 6.28 -17.44
N ARG A 268 5.98 5.90 -17.99
CA ARG A 268 4.79 6.77 -18.04
C ARG A 268 4.21 6.98 -16.65
N VAL A 269 4.02 5.92 -15.89
CA VAL A 269 3.53 5.98 -14.51
C VAL A 269 4.50 6.73 -13.59
N ALA A 270 5.80 6.46 -13.68
CA ALA A 270 6.80 7.11 -12.84
C ALA A 270 6.95 8.63 -13.04
N LYS A 271 6.30 9.24 -14.05
CA LYS A 271 6.17 10.69 -14.22
C LYS A 271 5.07 11.30 -13.36
N GLY A 272 4.15 10.48 -12.86
CA GLY A 272 3.03 10.86 -12.02
C GLY A 272 3.45 11.53 -10.72
N ARG A 273 2.46 11.93 -9.92
CA ARG A 273 2.65 12.68 -8.67
C ARG A 273 2.04 11.98 -7.46
N VAL A 274 1.09 11.08 -7.70
CA VAL A 274 0.42 10.32 -6.63
C VAL A 274 1.31 9.13 -6.23
N TRP A 275 2.40 9.46 -5.56
CA TRP A 275 3.50 8.56 -5.22
C TRP A 275 3.14 7.43 -4.25
N VAL A 276 1.93 7.49 -3.68
CA VAL A 276 1.40 6.49 -2.74
C VAL A 276 0.63 5.37 -3.44
N THR A 277 0.38 5.45 -4.77
CA THR A 277 -0.32 4.40 -5.50
C THR A 277 0.56 3.17 -5.72
N TRP A 278 -0.05 1.98 -5.70
CA TRP A 278 0.69 0.73 -5.92
C TRP A 278 1.27 0.63 -7.32
N GLY A 279 0.58 1.18 -8.32
CA GLY A 279 1.07 1.26 -9.69
C GLY A 279 2.33 2.12 -9.80
N PHE A 280 2.35 3.27 -9.11
CA PHE A 280 3.51 4.15 -9.05
C PHE A 280 4.68 3.47 -8.35
N ILE A 281 4.46 2.91 -7.15
CA ILE A 281 5.49 2.21 -6.36
C ILE A 281 6.09 1.04 -7.17
N GLY A 282 5.22 0.22 -7.78
CA GLY A 282 5.66 -0.89 -8.62
C GLY A 282 6.48 -0.43 -9.82
N SER A 283 6.06 0.64 -10.50
CA SER A 283 6.79 1.19 -11.65
C SER A 283 8.16 1.71 -11.28
N GLU A 284 8.29 2.45 -10.16
CA GLU A 284 9.59 2.90 -9.66
C GLU A 284 10.51 1.73 -9.30
N THR A 285 9.97 0.71 -8.64
CA THR A 285 10.72 -0.49 -8.24
C THR A 285 11.28 -1.21 -9.47
N GLU A 286 10.45 -1.42 -10.51
CA GLU A 286 10.88 -2.07 -11.74
C GLU A 286 11.96 -1.26 -12.51
N LEU A 287 11.83 0.06 -12.53
CA LEU A 287 12.81 0.93 -13.17
C LEU A 287 14.13 1.02 -12.40
N ALA A 288 14.07 0.98 -11.06
CA ALA A 288 15.26 1.05 -10.21
C ALA A 288 16.11 -0.22 -10.27
N HIS A 289 15.51 -1.39 -10.36
CA HIS A 289 16.21 -2.69 -10.43
C HIS A 289 17.03 -2.87 -11.73
N ARG A 290 16.87 -2.00 -12.71
CA ARG A 290 17.55 -2.10 -14.03
C ARG A 290 18.57 -1.00 -14.30
N LYS A 291 18.81 -0.14 -13.31
CA LYS A 291 19.93 0.79 -13.31
C LYS A 291 21.19 0.13 -12.75
#